data_cf95d44c93808d3d297a141b9c5983bf
#
_entry.id   cf95d44c93808d3d297a141b9c5983bf
#
_cell.length_a   1.000
_cell.length_b   1.000
_cell.length_c   1.000
_cell.angle_alpha   90.00
_cell.angle_beta   90.00
_cell.angle_gamma   90.00
#
_symmetry.space_group_name_H-M   'P 1'
#
loop_
_entity.id
_entity.type
_entity.pdbx_description
1 polymer ?
#
loop_
_entity_poly.entity_id
_entity_poly.type
_entity_poly.pdbx_seq_one_letter_code
_entity_poly.pdbx_strand_id
1 'polypeptide(L)'
;MMSFSLRDSHVIGTLAAVVVCVGGAAAYLLLRRRPSEEELERERRAQLVRSGRIIDGTIMDIAGTEHGEGARTTEIRFIVYKYEIGGVEYECSQDVTTLRDRVRAEELRLSFPCSVRYDVRRPENSIVVAENWSGLRVTAQSVTGSAATTERKPRSSAPAR
;
A
#
# COMPACT_ATOMS: atom_id res chain seq x y z
N MET A 1 62.58 -8.72 12.30
CA MET A 1 61.31 -9.02 12.96
C MET A 1 60.90 -7.81 13.77
N MET A 2 59.99 -6.98 13.24
CA MET A 2 59.43 -5.81 13.97
C MET A 2 58.39 -6.34 14.94
N SER A 3 58.69 -6.32 16.23
CA SER A 3 57.75 -6.66 17.28
C SER A 3 56.75 -5.49 17.44
N PHE A 4 55.55 -5.64 16.91
CA PHE A 4 54.45 -4.73 17.16
C PHE A 4 54.02 -4.87 18.64
N SER A 5 54.51 -3.94 19.48
CA SER A 5 54.06 -3.84 20.86
C SER A 5 52.78 -3.00 20.91
N LEU A 6 51.65 -3.60 21.28
CA LEU A 6 50.36 -2.93 21.52
C LEU A 6 50.42 -1.87 22.65
N ARG A 7 51.59 -1.65 23.22
CA ARG A 7 51.84 -0.75 24.35
C ARG A 7 52.39 0.63 23.93
N ASP A 8 52.64 0.83 22.63
CA ASP A 8 53.12 2.11 22.13
C ASP A 8 51.95 3.09 22.07
N SER A 9 52.06 4.20 22.79
CA SER A 9 51.07 5.27 22.87
C SER A 9 50.64 5.78 21.50
N HIS A 10 51.50 5.72 20.50
CA HIS A 10 51.22 6.09 19.11
C HIS A 10 50.28 5.08 18.42
N VAL A 11 50.42 3.79 18.70
CA VAL A 11 49.57 2.73 18.13
C VAL A 11 48.15 2.84 18.68
N ILE A 12 48.00 3.10 19.98
CA ILE A 12 46.70 3.30 20.62
C ILE A 12 46.04 4.57 20.08
N GLY A 13 46.79 5.64 19.92
CA GLY A 13 46.28 6.90 19.34
C GLY A 13 45.78 6.76 17.91
N THR A 14 46.54 6.05 17.06
CA THR A 14 46.12 5.83 15.67
C THR A 14 44.90 4.91 15.56
N LEU A 15 44.82 3.85 16.38
CA LEU A 15 43.65 2.97 16.44
C LEU A 15 42.37 3.76 16.87
N ALA A 16 42.49 4.57 17.93
CA ALA A 16 41.40 5.40 18.40
C ALA A 16 40.92 6.39 17.31
N ALA A 17 41.86 7.05 16.59
CA ALA A 17 41.52 7.95 15.49
C ALA A 17 40.78 7.23 14.34
N VAL A 18 41.22 6.03 13.96
CA VAL A 18 40.59 5.22 12.93
C VAL A 18 39.16 4.83 13.36
N VAL A 19 38.96 4.41 14.60
CA VAL A 19 37.62 4.05 15.11
C VAL A 19 36.67 5.24 15.10
N VAL A 20 37.16 6.44 15.48
CA VAL A 20 36.37 7.68 15.46
C VAL A 20 36.03 8.07 14.01
N CYS A 21 37.00 7.99 13.09
CA CYS A 21 36.74 8.30 11.68
C CYS A 21 35.75 7.33 11.02
N VAL A 22 35.90 6.03 11.25
CA VAL A 22 35.01 5.00 10.69
C VAL A 22 33.63 5.11 11.34
N GLY A 23 33.55 5.29 12.65
CA GLY A 23 32.28 5.49 13.38
C GLY A 23 31.57 6.79 12.95
N GLY A 24 32.32 7.88 12.80
CA GLY A 24 31.80 9.15 12.31
C GLY A 24 31.31 9.07 10.86
N ALA A 25 32.04 8.41 9.98
CA ALA A 25 31.65 8.19 8.59
C ALA A 25 30.40 7.30 8.50
N ALA A 26 30.34 6.21 9.27
CA ALA A 26 29.17 5.34 9.33
C ALA A 26 27.93 6.08 9.86
N ALA A 27 28.08 6.83 10.95
CA ALA A 27 27.00 7.66 11.49
C ALA A 27 26.53 8.71 10.49
N TYR A 28 27.46 9.38 9.80
CA TYR A 28 27.14 10.35 8.74
C TYR A 28 26.36 9.73 7.58
N LEU A 29 26.77 8.54 7.12
CA LEU A 29 26.08 7.84 6.04
C LEU A 29 24.68 7.35 6.46
N LEU A 30 24.52 6.90 7.70
CA LEU A 30 23.22 6.51 8.25
C LEU A 30 22.27 7.70 8.40
N LEU A 31 22.78 8.83 8.90
CA LEU A 31 21.99 10.07 9.05
C LEU A 31 21.67 10.72 7.69
N ARG A 32 22.48 10.47 6.67
CA ARG A 32 22.27 11.00 5.32
C ARG A 32 21.32 10.16 4.45
N ARG A 33 20.89 8.99 4.91
CA ARG A 33 19.87 8.21 4.22
C ARG A 33 18.57 9.01 4.21
N ARG A 34 18.34 9.71 3.11
CA ARG A 34 17.04 10.32 2.84
C ARG A 34 16.08 9.19 2.57
N PRO A 35 14.91 9.13 3.26
CA PRO A 35 13.89 8.16 2.94
C PRO A 35 13.51 8.30 1.45
N SER A 36 13.26 7.20 0.79
CA SER A 36 12.79 7.22 -0.59
C SER A 36 11.39 7.83 -0.68
N GLU A 37 11.01 8.32 -1.85
CA GLU A 37 9.66 8.84 -2.07
C GLU A 37 8.59 7.79 -1.75
N GLU A 38 8.88 6.53 -2.05
CA GLU A 38 8.00 5.40 -1.70
C GLU A 38 7.87 5.18 -0.20
N GLU A 39 8.97 5.32 0.55
CA GLU A 39 8.94 5.22 2.02
C GLU A 39 8.11 6.35 2.63
N LEU A 40 8.29 7.58 2.16
CA LEU A 40 7.53 8.74 2.61
C LEU A 40 6.03 8.55 2.32
N GLU A 41 5.70 8.09 1.13
CA GLU A 41 4.32 7.84 0.75
C GLU A 41 3.70 6.70 1.56
N ARG A 42 4.46 5.65 1.83
CA ARG A 42 4.04 4.54 2.70
C ARG A 42 3.78 5.00 4.13
N GLU A 43 4.65 5.86 4.67
CA GLU A 43 4.45 6.46 5.99
C GLU A 43 3.22 7.36 6.02
N ARG A 44 3.01 8.17 4.97
CA ARG A 44 1.82 9.01 4.81
C ARG A 44 0.56 8.16 4.86
N ARG A 45 0.49 7.10 4.05
CA ARG A 45 -0.64 6.16 4.04
C ARG A 45 -0.85 5.51 5.41
N ALA A 46 0.22 5.03 6.04
CA ALA A 46 0.15 4.42 7.36
C ALA A 46 -0.34 5.39 8.44
N GLN A 47 0.03 6.67 8.35
CA GLN A 47 -0.47 7.71 9.26
C GLN A 47 -1.97 7.96 9.05
N LEU A 48 -2.43 8.09 7.80
CA LEU A 48 -3.84 8.28 7.49
C LEU A 48 -4.70 7.07 7.92
N VAL A 49 -4.16 5.86 7.82
CA VAL A 49 -4.85 4.66 8.36
C VAL A 49 -4.99 4.72 9.88
N ARG A 50 -3.99 5.26 10.60
CA ARG A 50 -4.03 5.32 12.07
C ARG A 50 -4.87 6.46 12.60
N SER A 51 -4.78 7.64 12.01
CA SER A 51 -5.34 8.88 12.56
C SER A 51 -6.35 9.60 11.65
N GLY A 52 -6.46 9.21 10.37
CA GLY A 52 -7.40 9.81 9.42
C GLY A 52 -8.85 9.49 9.77
N ARG A 53 -9.75 10.46 9.56
CA ARG A 53 -11.19 10.24 9.62
C ARG A 53 -11.69 9.53 8.38
N ILE A 54 -12.74 8.74 8.55
CA ILE A 54 -13.40 8.03 7.45
C ILE A 54 -14.61 8.84 7.01
N ILE A 55 -14.77 8.94 5.70
CA ILE A 55 -15.95 9.53 5.06
C ILE A 55 -16.31 8.70 3.82
N ASP A 56 -17.57 8.76 3.42
CA ASP A 56 -18.00 8.14 2.17
C ASP A 56 -17.60 9.03 0.97
N GLY A 57 -17.12 8.38 -0.06
CA GLY A 57 -16.75 9.00 -1.33
C GLY A 57 -17.22 8.17 -2.50
N THR A 58 -16.90 8.64 -3.70
CA THR A 58 -17.28 8.00 -4.97
C THR A 58 -16.06 7.95 -5.89
N ILE A 59 -15.83 6.83 -6.53
CA ILE A 59 -14.79 6.66 -7.55
C ILE A 59 -15.24 7.36 -8.82
N MET A 60 -14.44 8.31 -9.31
CA MET A 60 -14.74 9.11 -10.48
C MET A 60 -14.07 8.58 -11.74
N ASP A 61 -12.81 8.17 -11.61
CA ASP A 61 -12.02 7.64 -12.73
C ASP A 61 -10.98 6.64 -12.27
N ILE A 62 -10.56 5.77 -13.20
CA ILE A 62 -9.57 4.74 -12.97
C ILE A 62 -8.62 4.75 -14.17
N ALA A 63 -7.42 5.26 -13.97
CA ALA A 63 -6.40 5.27 -14.99
C ALA A 63 -5.48 4.05 -14.85
N GLY A 64 -5.37 3.26 -15.90
CA GLY A 64 -4.53 2.07 -15.96
C GLY A 64 -3.81 1.94 -17.28
N THR A 65 -2.81 1.06 -17.33
CA THR A 65 -2.13 0.67 -18.56
C THR A 65 -2.51 -0.77 -18.90
N GLU A 66 -3.00 -0.98 -20.12
CA GLU A 66 -3.19 -2.34 -20.62
C GLU A 66 -1.82 -2.92 -21.00
N HIS A 67 -1.45 -4.05 -20.43
CA HIS A 67 -0.23 -4.76 -20.78
C HIS A 67 -0.55 -6.08 -21.47
N GLY A 68 -0.12 -6.18 -22.73
CA GLY A 68 0.02 -7.44 -23.48
C GLY A 68 -1.09 -7.77 -24.46
N GLU A 69 -0.67 -8.14 -25.67
CA GLU A 69 -1.51 -8.80 -26.68
C GLU A 69 -2.13 -10.07 -26.09
N GLY A 70 -3.43 -10.04 -25.83
CA GLY A 70 -4.21 -11.22 -25.44
C GLY A 70 -4.44 -11.43 -23.94
N ALA A 71 -3.84 -10.69 -23.04
CA ALA A 71 -4.08 -10.81 -21.61
C ALA A 71 -4.99 -9.69 -21.11
N ARG A 72 -6.17 -10.04 -20.61
CA ARG A 72 -7.16 -9.13 -20.00
C ARG A 72 -6.72 -8.63 -18.60
N THR A 73 -5.46 -8.27 -18.43
CA THR A 73 -4.99 -7.75 -17.14
C THR A 73 -4.72 -6.27 -17.29
N THR A 74 -5.69 -5.47 -16.90
CA THR A 74 -5.53 -4.01 -16.80
C THR A 74 -4.80 -3.70 -15.50
N GLU A 75 -3.61 -3.12 -15.61
CA GLU A 75 -2.85 -2.68 -14.46
C GLU A 75 -3.28 -1.26 -14.06
N ILE A 76 -3.96 -1.15 -12.92
CA ILE A 76 -4.43 0.14 -12.41
C ILE A 76 -3.26 0.90 -11.78
N ARG A 77 -3.11 2.15 -12.18
CA ARG A 77 -2.09 3.07 -11.66
C ARG A 77 -2.66 4.13 -10.75
N PHE A 78 -3.77 4.74 -11.14
CA PHE A 78 -4.38 5.83 -10.41
C PHE A 78 -5.86 5.57 -10.19
N ILE A 79 -6.35 5.95 -9.02
CA ILE A 79 -7.77 6.01 -8.70
C ILE A 79 -8.09 7.46 -8.40
N VAL A 80 -9.02 8.04 -9.15
CA VAL A 80 -9.58 9.37 -8.90
C VAL A 80 -10.89 9.20 -8.14
N TYR A 81 -11.05 9.92 -7.06
CA TYR A 81 -12.23 9.83 -6.20
C TYR A 81 -12.60 11.20 -5.65
N LYS A 82 -13.87 11.34 -5.32
CA LYS A 82 -14.40 12.55 -4.69
C LYS A 82 -15.15 12.25 -3.40
N TYR A 83 -15.18 13.22 -2.53
CA TYR A 83 -15.91 13.18 -1.26
C TYR A 83 -16.23 14.60 -0.82
N GLU A 84 -17.18 14.76 0.09
CA GLU A 84 -17.66 16.06 0.55
C GLU A 84 -17.50 16.20 2.06
N ILE A 85 -16.98 17.33 2.50
CA ILE A 85 -16.84 17.66 3.93
C ILE A 85 -17.47 19.02 4.17
N GLY A 86 -18.54 19.07 4.93
CA GLY A 86 -19.18 20.33 5.32
C GLY A 86 -19.68 21.15 4.13
N GLY A 87 -20.12 20.52 3.05
CA GLY A 87 -20.58 21.19 1.83
C GLY A 87 -19.45 21.56 0.85
N VAL A 88 -18.21 21.20 1.14
CA VAL A 88 -17.06 21.39 0.23
C VAL A 88 -16.70 20.06 -0.42
N GLU A 89 -16.73 20.01 -1.74
CA GLU A 89 -16.33 18.83 -2.51
C GLU A 89 -14.80 18.82 -2.71
N TYR A 90 -14.18 17.69 -2.47
CA TYR A 90 -12.75 17.41 -2.69
C TYR A 90 -12.62 16.31 -3.74
N GLU A 91 -11.85 16.59 -4.79
CA GLU A 91 -11.46 15.62 -5.78
C GLU A 91 -9.97 15.31 -5.63
N CYS A 92 -9.64 14.04 -5.43
CA CYS A 92 -8.28 13.58 -5.15
C CYS A 92 -7.93 12.39 -6.05
N SER A 93 -6.64 12.25 -6.33
CA SER A 93 -6.11 11.07 -7.01
C SER A 93 -5.09 10.36 -6.12
N GLN A 94 -5.09 9.03 -6.16
CA GLN A 94 -4.13 8.21 -5.46
C GLN A 94 -3.39 7.30 -6.43
N ASP A 95 -2.05 7.32 -6.38
CA ASP A 95 -1.22 6.33 -7.05
C ASP A 95 -1.30 5.01 -6.27
N VAL A 96 -1.71 3.95 -6.95
CA VAL A 96 -1.86 2.60 -6.40
C VAL A 96 -0.93 1.60 -7.08
N THR A 97 0.07 2.07 -7.82
CA THR A 97 1.02 1.21 -8.55
C THR A 97 1.75 0.23 -7.62
N THR A 98 2.09 0.67 -6.41
CA THR A 98 2.73 -0.18 -5.38
C THR A 98 1.74 -1.04 -4.57
N LEU A 99 0.44 -0.90 -4.81
CA LEU A 99 -0.65 -1.56 -4.08
C LEU A 99 -1.45 -2.53 -4.96
N ARG A 100 -0.85 -3.06 -6.03
CA ARG A 100 -1.49 -3.93 -7.03
C ARG A 100 -2.21 -5.12 -6.43
N ASP A 101 -1.62 -5.74 -5.41
CA ASP A 101 -2.20 -6.90 -4.73
C ASP A 101 -3.48 -6.58 -3.95
N ARG A 102 -3.75 -5.28 -3.75
CA ARG A 102 -4.91 -4.77 -3.00
C ARG A 102 -5.99 -4.19 -3.89
N VAL A 103 -5.67 -3.92 -5.15
CA VAL A 103 -6.56 -3.27 -6.10
C VAL A 103 -6.75 -4.17 -7.32
N ARG A 104 -7.91 -4.79 -7.42
CA ARG A 104 -8.28 -5.60 -8.57
C ARG A 104 -9.13 -4.77 -9.52
N ALA A 105 -8.70 -4.72 -10.79
CA ALA A 105 -9.43 -3.98 -11.84
C ALA A 105 -10.88 -4.44 -11.99
N GLU A 106 -11.13 -5.74 -11.77
CA GLU A 106 -12.44 -6.37 -11.89
C GLU A 106 -13.44 -5.92 -10.82
N GLU A 107 -12.92 -5.44 -9.68
CA GLU A 107 -13.72 -5.01 -8.52
C GLU A 107 -14.01 -3.51 -8.55
N LEU A 108 -13.27 -2.75 -9.37
CA LEU A 108 -13.42 -1.31 -9.49
C LEU A 108 -14.40 -0.94 -10.59
N ARG A 109 -15.36 -0.09 -10.25
CA ARG A 109 -16.32 0.50 -11.21
C ARG A 109 -16.43 2.00 -11.00
N LEU A 110 -16.57 2.73 -12.09
CA LEU A 110 -16.87 4.15 -12.08
C LEU A 110 -18.19 4.40 -11.35
N SER A 111 -18.28 5.53 -10.66
CA SER A 111 -19.42 5.93 -9.83
C SER A 111 -19.74 4.99 -8.67
N PHE A 112 -18.77 4.13 -8.29
CA PHE A 112 -18.97 3.20 -7.19
C PHE A 112 -18.62 3.88 -5.84
N PRO A 113 -19.40 3.63 -4.78
CA PRO A 113 -19.11 4.19 -3.46
C PRO A 113 -17.84 3.57 -2.89
N CYS A 114 -17.03 4.40 -2.27
CA CYS A 114 -15.83 4.00 -1.54
C CYS A 114 -15.78 4.67 -0.18
N SER A 115 -14.96 4.17 0.71
CA SER A 115 -14.63 4.85 1.96
C SER A 115 -13.28 5.54 1.79
N VAL A 116 -13.20 6.80 2.18
CA VAL A 116 -12.01 7.64 2.08
C VAL A 116 -11.50 7.94 3.50
N ARG A 117 -10.18 7.83 3.71
CA ARG A 117 -9.55 8.36 4.92
C ARG A 117 -8.86 9.66 4.60
N TYR A 118 -9.08 10.68 5.41
CA TYR A 118 -8.54 12.01 5.19
C TYR A 118 -7.97 12.62 6.48
N ASP A 119 -7.04 13.56 6.31
CA ASP A 119 -6.51 14.38 7.39
C ASP A 119 -7.46 15.56 7.66
N VAL A 120 -7.95 15.68 8.88
CA VAL A 120 -8.88 16.77 9.27
C VAL A 120 -8.27 18.18 9.10
N ARG A 121 -6.95 18.27 9.21
CA ARG A 121 -6.24 19.56 9.08
C ARG A 121 -5.95 19.92 7.62
N ARG A 122 -5.85 18.91 6.77
CA ARG A 122 -5.62 19.04 5.32
C ARG A 122 -6.50 18.03 4.60
N PRO A 123 -7.77 18.40 4.32
CA PRO A 123 -8.72 17.45 3.74
C PRO A 123 -8.28 16.85 2.40
N GLU A 124 -7.54 17.60 1.60
CA GLU A 124 -6.95 17.12 0.34
C GLU A 124 -5.94 15.97 0.54
N ASN A 125 -5.39 15.84 1.75
CA ASN A 125 -4.55 14.70 2.10
C ASN A 125 -5.42 13.51 2.49
N SER A 126 -5.69 12.65 1.52
CA SER A 126 -6.61 11.52 1.65
C SER A 126 -6.13 10.27 0.92
N ILE A 127 -6.72 9.13 1.26
CA ILE A 127 -6.46 7.84 0.63
C ILE A 127 -7.73 6.98 0.57
N VAL A 128 -7.78 6.10 -0.43
CA VAL A 128 -8.80 5.04 -0.56
C VAL A 128 -8.20 3.67 -0.30
N VAL A 129 -6.90 3.47 -0.57
CA VAL A 129 -6.21 2.20 -0.38
C VAL A 129 -4.88 2.40 0.34
N ALA A 130 -4.53 1.46 1.20
CA ALA A 130 -3.23 1.37 1.86
C ALA A 130 -2.81 -0.10 2.02
N GLU A 131 -1.60 -0.35 2.49
CA GLU A 131 -1.03 -1.68 2.68
C GLU A 131 -1.86 -2.58 3.60
N ASN A 132 -2.52 -1.99 4.59
CA ASN A 132 -3.28 -2.71 5.60
C ASN A 132 -4.75 -2.26 5.68
N TRP A 133 -5.21 -1.45 4.74
CA TRP A 133 -6.58 -0.98 4.69
C TRP A 133 -7.05 -0.73 3.26
N SER A 134 -8.29 -1.12 2.95
CA SER A 134 -8.97 -0.79 1.70
C SER A 134 -10.34 -0.20 1.99
N GLY A 135 -10.61 0.95 1.40
CA GLY A 135 -11.92 1.58 1.39
C GLY A 135 -12.73 1.23 0.14
N LEU A 136 -12.20 0.39 -0.74
CA LEU A 136 -12.93 -0.11 -1.91
C LEU A 136 -14.03 -1.05 -1.44
N ARG A 137 -15.24 -0.84 -1.93
CA ARG A 137 -16.38 -1.70 -1.61
C ARG A 137 -16.53 -2.73 -2.72
N VAL A 138 -16.34 -3.99 -2.37
CA VAL A 138 -16.55 -5.12 -3.29
C VAL A 138 -18.05 -5.30 -3.52
N THR A 139 -18.48 -5.36 -4.77
CA THR A 139 -19.87 -5.68 -5.10
C THR A 139 -20.15 -7.13 -4.71
N ALA A 140 -21.21 -7.37 -3.95
CA ALA A 140 -21.60 -8.71 -3.47
C ALA A 140 -21.87 -9.73 -4.60
N GLN A 141 -21.83 -9.33 -5.86
CA GLN A 141 -22.01 -10.20 -7.01
C GLN A 141 -20.81 -11.11 -7.33
N SER A 142 -19.61 -10.82 -6.81
CA SER A 142 -18.44 -11.67 -7.00
C SER A 142 -18.37 -12.86 -6.03
N VAL A 143 -19.19 -12.85 -4.98
CA VAL A 143 -19.20 -13.93 -3.96
C VAL A 143 -20.11 -15.11 -4.36
N THR A 144 -21.05 -14.92 -5.29
CA THR A 144 -22.03 -15.95 -5.65
C THR A 144 -21.53 -16.96 -6.67
N GLY A 145 -20.35 -16.74 -7.26
CA GLY A 145 -19.78 -17.61 -8.30
C GLY A 145 -19.01 -18.85 -7.81
N SER A 146 -18.73 -18.98 -6.51
CA SER A 146 -17.87 -20.07 -6.00
C SER A 146 -18.55 -21.10 -5.09
N ALA A 147 -19.87 -21.01 -4.88
CA ALA A 147 -20.57 -21.89 -3.95
C ALA A 147 -21.76 -22.65 -4.56
N ALA A 148 -21.65 -23.16 -5.78
CA ALA A 148 -22.70 -23.99 -6.34
C ALA A 148 -22.12 -25.10 -7.25
N THR A 149 -21.39 -26.04 -6.67
CA THR A 149 -21.26 -27.38 -7.22
C THR A 149 -21.06 -28.38 -6.08
N THR A 150 -22.11 -28.55 -5.28
CA THR A 150 -22.28 -29.80 -4.54
C THR A 150 -23.47 -30.51 -5.19
N GLU A 151 -23.13 -31.31 -6.18
CA GLU A 151 -23.99 -32.23 -6.86
C GLU A 151 -24.67 -33.19 -5.87
N ARG A 152 -25.94 -32.93 -5.63
CA ARG A 152 -26.80 -33.81 -4.84
C ARG A 152 -27.19 -35.00 -5.72
N LYS A 153 -26.46 -36.10 -5.58
CA LYS A 153 -26.78 -37.42 -6.16
C LYS A 153 -28.19 -37.84 -5.73
N PRO A 154 -29.10 -38.14 -6.67
CA PRO A 154 -30.42 -38.61 -6.31
C PRO A 154 -30.31 -40.06 -5.76
N ARG A 155 -30.86 -40.26 -4.59
CA ARG A 155 -31.09 -41.63 -4.03
C ARG A 155 -32.14 -42.32 -4.88
N SER A 156 -31.69 -43.38 -5.55
CA SER A 156 -32.54 -44.37 -6.19
C SER A 156 -33.39 -45.06 -5.13
N SER A 157 -34.71 -44.90 -5.23
CA SER A 157 -35.71 -45.70 -4.52
C SER A 157 -35.82 -47.05 -5.17
N ALA A 158 -35.50 -48.13 -4.45
CA ALA A 158 -35.81 -49.48 -4.84
C ALA A 158 -37.28 -49.81 -4.49
N PRO A 159 -37.99 -50.56 -5.35
CA PRO A 159 -39.39 -50.93 -5.06
C PRO A 159 -39.49 -52.13 -4.11
N ALA A 160 -40.53 -52.07 -3.29
CA ALA A 160 -40.95 -53.15 -2.40
C ALA A 160 -41.44 -54.37 -3.20
N ARG A 161 -41.09 -55.52 -2.71
CA ARG A 161 -41.88 -56.74 -2.69
C ARG A 161 -41.74 -57.40 -1.35
#